data_6cf971ecc5520daf5eabebdde287a05c
#
_entry.id   6cf971ecc5520daf5eabebdde287a05c
#
_cell.length_a   1.000
_cell.length_b   1.000
_cell.length_c   1.000
_cell.angle_alpha   90.00
_cell.angle_beta   90.00
_cell.angle_gamma   90.00
#
_symmetry.space_group_name_H-M   'P 1'
#
loop_
_entity.id
_entity.type
_entity.pdbx_description
1 polymer ?
#
loop_
_entity_poly.entity_id
_entity_poly.type
_entity_poly.pdbx_seq_one_letter_code
_entity_poly.pdbx_strand_id
1 'polypeptide(L)'
;MTRPGKAVSEPTPSDLAPSAPVQAGNGLKLILGATVVAGAAGYVVTIMVPAVLGPNQVQPFLLFWSAMYLMVAVLAGVQQEVTRAARPVTESITVGRRTVRRFTVVVSALVGALVVAAIPLWNLLFTPEMGWRFALPLALAAASYVVVATLSGLMYGLVRWQSIALFIAGDAVLRLACIGAVLLVTQDVVTLAWAAALPFALSIVLFWPLVRRGVVGRFDIDVTNRQLGWNISRTLVASLSMGVLMSGFPLVIGATSTGLPAGPVSVIIVLLTLVRAPVVIPMLSLQSFLIVHFRALRGAALGASILRIGALVVGGTAVLSVLAWWLGPWVVSIILPAYQTDAWVLAGIVASSGFLALLCVSGPAVLARSAHAAYSAGWVVAAAVSVALMFVPLDVEPRTLIALAVGPLVGFVVHIGSLVLADRAGRRPHPSDQSEA
;
A
#
# COMPACT_ATOMS: atom_id res chain seq x y z
N MET A 1 -13.06 7.83 72.38
CA MET A 1 -12.46 6.64 71.73
C MET A 1 -12.51 6.82 70.23
N THR A 2 -11.46 7.38 69.67
CA THR A 2 -11.30 7.65 68.24
C THR A 2 -10.50 6.48 67.63
N ARG A 3 -11.04 5.81 66.61
CA ARG A 3 -10.34 4.75 65.85
C ARG A 3 -9.30 5.35 64.92
N PRO A 4 -8.07 4.78 64.83
CA PRO A 4 -7.03 5.23 63.93
C PRO A 4 -7.40 4.82 62.50
N GLY A 5 -7.22 5.76 61.54
CA GLY A 5 -7.42 5.55 60.12
C GLY A 5 -6.36 4.57 59.57
N LYS A 6 -6.81 3.66 58.71
CA LYS A 6 -5.92 2.81 57.89
C LYS A 6 -5.15 3.69 56.93
N ALA A 7 -3.81 3.69 57.04
CA ALA A 7 -2.89 4.23 56.05
C ALA A 7 -3.09 3.47 54.71
N VAL A 8 -3.43 4.21 53.66
CA VAL A 8 -3.39 3.73 52.29
C VAL A 8 -1.92 3.64 51.93
N SER A 9 -1.39 2.44 51.73
CA SER A 9 -0.04 2.23 51.24
C SER A 9 0.05 2.72 49.81
N GLU A 10 0.96 3.67 49.54
CA GLU A 10 1.30 4.06 48.17
C GLU A 10 1.84 2.85 47.43
N PRO A 11 1.42 2.65 46.14
CA PRO A 11 1.94 1.55 45.33
C PRO A 11 3.42 1.74 45.07
N THR A 12 4.20 0.71 45.35
CA THR A 12 5.65 0.69 45.12
C THR A 12 5.94 0.74 43.59
N PRO A 13 7.07 1.36 43.17
CA PRO A 13 7.45 1.45 41.75
C PRO A 13 7.59 0.11 41.01
N SER A 14 7.65 -1.01 41.75
CA SER A 14 7.67 -2.39 41.20
C SER A 14 6.30 -2.84 40.64
N ASP A 15 5.18 -2.23 41.05
CA ASP A 15 3.83 -2.61 40.60
C ASP A 15 3.46 -1.97 39.23
N LEU A 16 4.33 -1.12 38.70
CA LEU A 16 4.17 -0.43 37.40
C LEU A 16 5.05 -1.01 36.28
N ALA A 17 5.60 -2.22 36.46
CA ALA A 17 6.37 -2.85 35.40
C ALA A 17 5.47 -3.33 34.27
N PRO A 18 5.63 -2.82 33.02
CA PRO A 18 4.81 -3.28 31.92
C PRO A 18 5.23 -4.66 31.46
N SER A 19 4.29 -5.61 31.47
CA SER A 19 4.42 -6.93 30.83
C SER A 19 4.42 -6.86 29.28
N ALA A 20 5.07 -5.84 28.71
CA ALA A 20 4.93 -5.45 27.31
C ALA A 20 5.79 -6.18 26.24
N PRO A 21 6.96 -6.82 26.47
CA PRO A 21 7.78 -7.31 25.37
C PRO A 21 7.32 -8.65 24.75
N VAL A 22 6.73 -9.54 25.54
CA VAL A 22 6.38 -10.90 25.04
C VAL A 22 5.14 -10.92 24.17
N GLN A 23 4.17 -10.05 24.42
CA GLN A 23 2.95 -9.95 23.61
C GLN A 23 3.19 -9.30 22.23
N ALA A 24 4.16 -8.41 22.12
CA ALA A 24 4.50 -7.75 20.86
C ALA A 24 5.15 -8.72 19.85
N GLY A 25 5.98 -9.65 20.29
CA GLY A 25 6.65 -10.61 19.40
C GLY A 25 5.69 -11.62 18.74
N ASN A 26 4.70 -12.11 19.49
CA ASN A 26 3.69 -13.04 18.95
C ASN A 26 2.69 -12.32 18.03
N GLY A 27 2.35 -11.07 18.33
CA GLY A 27 1.50 -10.26 17.47
C GLY A 27 2.12 -10.01 16.10
N LEU A 28 3.41 -9.69 16.04
CA LEU A 28 4.13 -9.50 14.78
C LEU A 28 4.13 -10.76 13.90
N LYS A 29 4.39 -11.94 14.49
CA LYS A 29 4.34 -13.23 13.76
C LYS A 29 2.97 -13.49 13.14
N LEU A 30 1.88 -13.21 13.88
CA LEU A 30 0.50 -13.37 13.39
C LEU A 30 0.21 -12.45 12.20
N ILE A 31 0.60 -11.17 12.28
CA ILE A 31 0.40 -10.21 11.18
C ILE A 31 1.24 -10.60 9.96
N LEU A 32 2.51 -10.98 10.15
CA LEU A 32 3.35 -11.46 9.05
C LEU A 32 2.76 -12.69 8.38
N GLY A 33 2.30 -13.68 9.15
CA GLY A 33 1.64 -14.86 8.62
C GLY A 33 0.37 -14.53 7.83
N ALA A 34 -0.49 -13.65 8.37
CA ALA A 34 -1.69 -13.18 7.66
C ALA A 34 -1.34 -12.42 6.37
N THR A 35 -0.29 -11.61 6.38
CA THR A 35 0.19 -10.89 5.19
C THR A 35 0.72 -11.84 4.13
N VAL A 36 1.43 -12.90 4.52
CA VAL A 36 1.89 -13.96 3.60
C VAL A 36 0.70 -14.67 2.96
N VAL A 37 -0.32 -15.06 3.76
CA VAL A 37 -1.56 -15.68 3.24
C VAL A 37 -2.27 -14.74 2.27
N ALA A 38 -2.40 -13.46 2.63
CA ALA A 38 -3.05 -12.46 1.77
C ALA A 38 -2.26 -12.23 0.47
N GLY A 39 -0.93 -12.16 0.56
CA GLY A 39 -0.04 -12.04 -0.60
C GLY A 39 -0.15 -13.26 -1.52
N ALA A 40 -0.10 -14.47 -0.96
CA ALA A 40 -0.26 -15.71 -1.72
C ALA A 40 -1.62 -15.79 -2.42
N ALA A 41 -2.72 -15.47 -1.72
CA ALA A 41 -4.05 -15.44 -2.32
C ALA A 41 -4.13 -14.43 -3.47
N GLY A 42 -3.59 -13.22 -3.31
CA GLY A 42 -3.52 -12.22 -4.37
C GLY A 42 -2.69 -12.69 -5.57
N TYR A 43 -1.57 -13.37 -5.30
CA TYR A 43 -0.70 -13.92 -6.34
C TYR A 43 -1.41 -15.02 -7.16
N VAL A 44 -2.15 -15.91 -6.47
CA VAL A 44 -2.97 -16.94 -7.14
C VAL A 44 -4.03 -16.30 -8.05
N VAL A 45 -4.72 -15.24 -7.61
CA VAL A 45 -5.68 -14.50 -8.45
C VAL A 45 -4.99 -13.92 -9.69
N THR A 46 -3.80 -13.32 -9.51
CA THR A 46 -3.04 -12.67 -10.59
C THR A 46 -2.53 -13.68 -11.64
N ILE A 47 -2.42 -14.97 -11.30
CA ILE A 47 -2.10 -16.04 -12.24
C ILE A 47 -3.39 -16.66 -12.82
N MET A 48 -4.35 -16.98 -11.96
CA MET A 48 -5.53 -17.75 -12.31
C MET A 48 -6.44 -17.02 -13.30
N VAL A 49 -6.72 -15.74 -13.08
CA VAL A 49 -7.61 -14.97 -13.97
C VAL A 49 -7.00 -14.80 -15.37
N PRO A 50 -5.74 -14.37 -15.54
CA PRO A 50 -5.11 -14.32 -16.84
C PRO A 50 -5.02 -15.69 -17.52
N ALA A 51 -4.72 -16.78 -16.78
CA ALA A 51 -4.64 -18.12 -17.35
C ALA A 51 -5.96 -18.58 -17.97
N VAL A 52 -7.09 -18.19 -17.38
CA VAL A 52 -8.43 -18.58 -17.86
C VAL A 52 -8.93 -17.67 -18.99
N LEU A 53 -8.77 -16.33 -18.84
CA LEU A 53 -9.30 -15.37 -19.83
C LEU A 53 -8.41 -15.22 -21.07
N GLY A 54 -7.11 -15.42 -20.92
CA GLY A 54 -6.12 -15.16 -21.98
C GLY A 54 -5.84 -13.67 -22.20
N PRO A 55 -4.78 -13.34 -22.98
CA PRO A 55 -4.28 -11.98 -23.10
C PRO A 55 -5.25 -11.00 -23.79
N ASN A 56 -6.13 -11.47 -24.67
CA ASN A 56 -7.04 -10.62 -25.43
C ASN A 56 -8.29 -10.19 -24.62
N GLN A 57 -8.66 -10.91 -23.56
CA GLN A 57 -9.89 -10.66 -22.80
C GLN A 57 -9.64 -10.16 -21.37
N VAL A 58 -8.45 -10.37 -20.82
CA VAL A 58 -8.15 -10.08 -19.42
C VAL A 58 -7.95 -8.60 -19.11
N GLN A 59 -7.62 -7.77 -20.11
CA GLN A 59 -7.24 -6.36 -19.90
C GLN A 59 -8.24 -5.58 -19.04
N PRO A 60 -9.57 -5.61 -19.29
CA PRO A 60 -10.51 -4.85 -18.47
C PRO A 60 -10.51 -5.28 -17.00
N PHE A 61 -10.35 -6.57 -16.73
CA PHE A 61 -10.22 -7.07 -15.35
C PHE A 61 -8.93 -6.56 -14.69
N LEU A 62 -7.81 -6.56 -15.39
CA LEU A 62 -6.52 -6.07 -14.85
C LEU A 62 -6.58 -4.57 -14.52
N LEU A 63 -7.23 -3.77 -15.37
CA LEU A 63 -7.43 -2.36 -15.12
C LEU A 63 -8.36 -2.14 -13.92
N PHE A 64 -9.47 -2.88 -13.83
CA PHE A 64 -10.35 -2.86 -12.65
C PHE A 64 -9.61 -3.25 -11.37
N TRP A 65 -8.85 -4.33 -11.40
CA TRP A 65 -8.03 -4.82 -10.30
C TRP A 65 -7.03 -3.76 -9.82
N SER A 66 -6.35 -3.14 -10.78
CA SER A 66 -5.41 -2.05 -10.52
C SER A 66 -6.10 -0.83 -9.91
N ALA A 67 -7.26 -0.41 -10.42
CA ALA A 67 -8.05 0.69 -9.88
C ALA A 67 -8.49 0.42 -8.44
N MET A 68 -8.97 -0.81 -8.17
CA MET A 68 -9.40 -1.23 -6.85
C MET A 68 -8.23 -1.18 -5.85
N TYR A 69 -7.05 -1.73 -6.20
CA TYR A 69 -5.89 -1.70 -5.30
C TYR A 69 -5.23 -0.33 -5.19
N LEU A 70 -5.32 0.52 -6.22
CA LEU A 70 -4.95 1.93 -6.11
C LEU A 70 -5.81 2.64 -5.05
N MET A 71 -7.12 2.41 -5.06
CA MET A 71 -8.01 2.96 -4.03
C MET A 71 -7.70 2.41 -2.64
N VAL A 72 -7.40 1.11 -2.52
CA VAL A 72 -6.93 0.50 -1.27
C VAL A 72 -5.68 1.21 -0.76
N ALA A 73 -4.70 1.46 -1.62
CA ALA A 73 -3.46 2.16 -1.25
C ALA A 73 -3.70 3.60 -0.80
N VAL A 74 -4.57 4.34 -1.48
CA VAL A 74 -4.94 5.72 -1.10
C VAL A 74 -5.68 5.74 0.23
N LEU A 75 -6.65 4.84 0.40
CA LEU A 75 -7.49 4.75 1.61
C LEU A 75 -6.76 4.13 2.82
N ALA A 76 -5.58 3.54 2.62
CA ALA A 76 -4.73 3.09 3.74
C ALA A 76 -4.36 4.24 4.70
N GLY A 77 -4.38 5.49 4.24
CA GLY A 77 -4.25 6.68 5.08
C GLY A 77 -5.33 6.78 6.16
N VAL A 78 -6.54 6.31 5.88
CA VAL A 78 -7.63 6.22 6.87
C VAL A 78 -7.25 5.24 7.99
N GLN A 79 -6.77 4.06 7.62
CA GLN A 79 -6.31 3.05 8.61
C GLN A 79 -5.19 3.61 9.48
N GLN A 80 -4.18 4.24 8.89
CA GLN A 80 -3.02 4.79 9.61
C GLN A 80 -3.46 5.86 10.62
N GLU A 81 -4.30 6.79 10.21
CA GLU A 81 -4.74 7.88 11.08
C GLU A 81 -5.68 7.40 12.19
N VAL A 82 -6.58 6.46 11.89
CA VAL A 82 -7.42 5.82 12.91
C VAL A 82 -6.58 5.01 13.90
N THR A 83 -5.55 4.30 13.44
CA THR A 83 -4.60 3.59 14.32
C THR A 83 -3.90 4.56 15.28
N ARG A 84 -3.47 5.73 14.77
CA ARG A 84 -2.82 6.76 15.57
C ARG A 84 -3.74 7.39 16.62
N ALA A 85 -4.98 7.64 16.23
CA ALA A 85 -5.96 8.34 17.07
C ALA A 85 -6.66 7.44 18.09
N ALA A 86 -6.70 6.11 17.84
CA ALA A 86 -7.40 5.18 18.72
C ALA A 86 -6.62 4.89 20.01
N ARG A 87 -7.30 5.04 21.14
CA ARG A 87 -6.78 4.73 22.48
C ARG A 87 -7.66 3.72 23.18
N PRO A 88 -7.11 2.73 23.89
CA PRO A 88 -7.88 1.83 24.71
C PRO A 88 -8.49 2.57 25.91
N VAL A 89 -9.74 2.24 26.26
CA VAL A 89 -10.42 2.76 27.43
C VAL A 89 -10.92 1.61 28.31
N THR A 90 -10.92 1.83 29.61
CA THR A 90 -11.37 0.85 30.62
C THR A 90 -12.90 0.90 30.79
N GLU A 91 -13.49 2.09 30.64
CA GLU A 91 -14.93 2.33 30.69
C GLU A 91 -15.48 2.62 29.30
N SER A 92 -16.71 2.15 29.01
CA SER A 92 -17.32 2.33 27.69
C SER A 92 -17.71 3.79 27.47
N ILE A 93 -16.95 4.47 26.60
CA ILE A 93 -17.21 5.87 26.21
C ILE A 93 -18.03 5.88 24.92
N THR A 94 -19.18 6.56 24.95
CA THR A 94 -20.10 6.63 23.80
C THR A 94 -19.71 7.70 22.79
N VAL A 95 -18.94 8.73 23.18
CA VAL A 95 -18.57 9.88 22.33
C VAL A 95 -17.64 9.50 21.20
N GLY A 96 -16.54 8.83 21.50
CA GLY A 96 -15.59 8.36 20.47
C GLY A 96 -16.23 7.43 19.45
N ARG A 97 -17.13 6.55 19.90
CA ARG A 97 -17.90 5.65 19.03
C ARG A 97 -18.80 6.40 18.03
N ARG A 98 -19.49 7.47 18.46
CA ARG A 98 -20.34 8.28 17.56
C ARG A 98 -19.50 9.02 16.53
N THR A 99 -18.36 9.56 16.94
CA THR A 99 -17.42 10.28 16.09
C THR A 99 -16.91 9.36 14.95
N VAL A 100 -16.37 8.19 15.27
CA VAL A 100 -15.86 7.22 14.29
C VAL A 100 -16.97 6.74 13.36
N ARG A 101 -18.13 6.36 13.90
CA ARG A 101 -19.24 5.88 13.07
C ARG A 101 -19.70 6.94 12.08
N ARG A 102 -19.87 8.20 12.51
CA ARG A 102 -20.26 9.31 11.63
C ARG A 102 -19.21 9.57 10.57
N PHE A 103 -17.94 9.62 10.96
CA PHE A 103 -16.81 9.77 10.05
C PHE A 103 -16.82 8.66 9.00
N THR A 104 -16.85 7.40 9.41
CA THR A 104 -16.83 6.24 8.50
C THR A 104 -17.98 6.27 7.51
N VAL A 105 -19.22 6.51 7.98
CA VAL A 105 -20.40 6.56 7.09
C VAL A 105 -20.29 7.71 6.09
N VAL A 106 -19.93 8.90 6.54
CA VAL A 106 -19.80 10.07 5.66
C VAL A 106 -18.69 9.87 4.63
N VAL A 107 -17.53 9.39 5.05
CA VAL A 107 -16.38 9.17 4.14
C VAL A 107 -16.68 8.01 3.16
N SER A 108 -17.30 6.91 3.62
CA SER A 108 -17.73 5.81 2.74
C SER A 108 -18.69 6.30 1.66
N ALA A 109 -19.72 7.05 2.05
CA ALA A 109 -20.70 7.61 1.12
C ALA A 109 -20.03 8.59 0.12
N LEU A 110 -19.17 9.47 0.62
CA LEU A 110 -18.44 10.43 -0.21
C LEU A 110 -17.52 9.71 -1.22
N VAL A 111 -16.72 8.75 -0.77
CA VAL A 111 -15.81 8.00 -1.64
C VAL A 111 -16.58 7.21 -2.67
N GLY A 112 -17.66 6.50 -2.29
CA GLY A 112 -18.53 5.80 -3.23
C GLY A 112 -19.15 6.74 -4.27
N ALA A 113 -19.66 7.90 -3.83
CA ALA A 113 -20.22 8.92 -4.73
C ALA A 113 -19.16 9.50 -5.68
N LEU A 114 -17.94 9.77 -5.21
CA LEU A 114 -16.84 10.24 -6.05
C LEU A 114 -16.45 9.22 -7.13
N VAL A 115 -16.43 7.93 -6.79
CA VAL A 115 -16.16 6.87 -7.78
C VAL A 115 -17.25 6.81 -8.85
N VAL A 116 -18.52 6.94 -8.47
CA VAL A 116 -19.63 7.00 -9.43
C VAL A 116 -19.56 8.29 -10.25
N ALA A 117 -19.30 9.44 -9.63
CA ALA A 117 -19.13 10.71 -10.33
C ALA A 117 -17.97 10.71 -11.33
N ALA A 118 -16.97 9.85 -11.11
CA ALA A 118 -15.83 9.65 -12.02
C ALA A 118 -16.14 8.75 -13.23
N ILE A 119 -17.40 8.36 -13.49
CA ILE A 119 -17.78 7.56 -14.67
C ILE A 119 -17.23 8.13 -15.98
N PRO A 120 -17.25 9.45 -16.25
CA PRO A 120 -16.63 9.98 -17.46
C PRO A 120 -15.14 9.65 -17.58
N LEU A 121 -14.42 9.64 -16.47
CA LEU A 121 -13.00 9.24 -16.44
C LEU A 121 -12.84 7.72 -16.67
N TRP A 122 -13.73 6.90 -16.10
CA TRP A 122 -13.72 5.45 -16.35
C TRP A 122 -13.97 5.13 -17.83
N ASN A 123 -14.78 5.92 -18.52
CA ASN A 123 -15.02 5.76 -19.95
C ASN A 123 -13.79 6.07 -20.83
N LEU A 124 -12.79 6.79 -20.30
CA LEU A 124 -11.49 6.97 -20.96
C LEU A 124 -10.56 5.76 -20.80
N LEU A 125 -10.73 4.99 -19.70
CA LEU A 125 -9.92 3.82 -19.37
C LEU A 125 -10.54 2.52 -19.90
N PHE A 126 -11.86 2.48 -19.96
CA PHE A 126 -12.67 1.39 -20.46
C PHE A 126 -13.50 1.89 -21.63
N THR A 127 -14.10 0.99 -22.39
CA THR A 127 -15.12 1.42 -23.37
C THR A 127 -16.31 2.07 -22.65
N PRO A 128 -17.05 3.01 -23.30
CA PRO A 128 -18.19 3.66 -22.67
C PRO A 128 -19.25 2.71 -22.12
N GLU A 129 -19.43 1.55 -22.76
CA GLU A 129 -20.35 0.50 -22.30
C GLU A 129 -19.86 -0.21 -21.03
N MET A 130 -18.55 -0.30 -20.84
CA MET A 130 -17.93 -0.96 -19.68
C MET A 130 -17.69 -0.02 -18.50
N GLY A 131 -17.42 1.26 -18.74
CA GLY A 131 -17.03 2.22 -17.71
C GLY A 131 -18.06 2.31 -16.58
N TRP A 132 -19.36 2.43 -16.87
CA TRP A 132 -20.39 2.46 -15.83
C TRP A 132 -20.59 1.11 -15.14
N ARG A 133 -20.42 -0.02 -15.85
CA ARG A 133 -20.54 -1.37 -15.28
C ARG A 133 -19.43 -1.68 -14.28
N PHE A 134 -18.23 -1.14 -14.47
CA PHE A 134 -17.12 -1.24 -13.52
C PHE A 134 -17.19 -0.21 -12.40
N ALA A 135 -17.80 0.95 -12.63
CA ALA A 135 -17.93 1.99 -11.61
C ALA A 135 -18.72 1.52 -10.39
N LEU A 136 -19.76 0.73 -10.55
CA LEU A 136 -20.57 0.23 -9.43
C LEU A 136 -19.82 -0.73 -8.52
N PRO A 137 -19.19 -1.85 -8.98
CA PRO A 137 -18.39 -2.70 -8.13
C PRO A 137 -17.19 -1.95 -7.52
N LEU A 138 -16.59 -0.99 -8.24
CA LEU A 138 -15.51 -0.19 -7.72
C LEU A 138 -15.97 0.77 -6.62
N ALA A 139 -17.14 1.38 -6.75
CA ALA A 139 -17.75 2.22 -5.73
C ALA A 139 -18.08 1.41 -4.46
N LEU A 140 -18.63 0.20 -4.63
CA LEU A 140 -18.86 -0.72 -3.51
C LEU A 140 -17.54 -1.08 -2.82
N ALA A 141 -16.53 -1.47 -3.60
CA ALA A 141 -15.20 -1.80 -3.07
C ALA A 141 -14.62 -0.64 -2.26
N ALA A 142 -14.59 0.57 -2.83
CA ALA A 142 -14.03 1.75 -2.21
C ALA A 142 -14.80 2.17 -0.94
N ALA A 143 -16.13 2.22 -0.99
CA ALA A 143 -16.97 2.54 0.15
C ALA A 143 -16.82 1.51 1.29
N SER A 144 -16.82 0.21 0.96
CA SER A 144 -16.62 -0.87 1.93
C SER A 144 -15.21 -0.86 2.49
N TYR A 145 -14.21 -0.55 1.67
CA TYR A 145 -12.82 -0.49 2.14
C TYR A 145 -12.58 0.66 3.14
N VAL A 146 -13.30 1.77 3.09
CA VAL A 146 -13.25 2.80 4.15
C VAL A 146 -13.65 2.19 5.50
N VAL A 147 -14.69 1.32 5.53
CA VAL A 147 -15.09 0.61 6.75
C VAL A 147 -14.01 -0.37 7.17
N VAL A 148 -13.47 -1.18 6.24
CA VAL A 148 -12.37 -2.11 6.49
C VAL A 148 -11.15 -1.38 7.06
N ALA A 149 -10.74 -0.27 6.47
CA ALA A 149 -9.61 0.54 6.91
C ALA A 149 -9.84 1.11 8.32
N THR A 150 -11.06 1.59 8.61
CA THR A 150 -11.42 2.10 9.94
C THR A 150 -11.38 0.98 10.99
N LEU A 151 -12.00 -0.17 10.73
CA LEU A 151 -12.01 -1.31 11.65
C LEU A 151 -10.60 -1.87 11.87
N SER A 152 -9.81 -1.99 10.81
CA SER A 152 -8.41 -2.41 10.89
C SER A 152 -7.59 -1.41 11.71
N GLY A 153 -7.78 -0.10 11.49
CA GLY A 153 -7.14 0.95 12.26
C GLY A 153 -7.45 0.85 13.76
N LEU A 154 -8.71 0.63 14.12
CA LEU A 154 -9.11 0.42 15.51
C LEU A 154 -8.49 -0.85 16.11
N MET A 155 -8.49 -1.96 15.37
CA MET A 155 -7.89 -3.21 15.84
C MET A 155 -6.37 -3.08 16.05
N TYR A 156 -5.66 -2.36 15.18
CA TYR A 156 -4.24 -2.05 15.36
C TYR A 156 -4.01 -1.15 16.58
N GLY A 157 -4.77 -0.05 16.72
CA GLY A 157 -4.66 0.88 17.86
C GLY A 157 -4.97 0.22 19.19
N LEU A 158 -5.87 -0.76 19.22
CA LEU A 158 -6.23 -1.54 20.41
C LEU A 158 -5.39 -2.82 20.59
N VAL A 159 -4.34 -3.01 19.79
CA VAL A 159 -3.41 -4.16 19.89
C VAL A 159 -4.13 -5.52 19.78
N ARG A 160 -5.16 -5.61 18.91
CA ARG A 160 -5.96 -6.84 18.69
C ARG A 160 -5.37 -7.70 17.60
N TRP A 161 -4.14 -8.20 17.80
CA TRP A 161 -3.34 -8.89 16.80
C TRP A 161 -4.03 -10.09 16.14
N GLN A 162 -4.70 -10.93 16.91
CA GLN A 162 -5.40 -12.10 16.38
C GLN A 162 -6.59 -11.71 15.50
N SER A 163 -7.37 -10.71 15.94
CA SER A 163 -8.55 -10.25 15.20
C SER A 163 -8.16 -9.64 13.85
N ILE A 164 -7.11 -8.79 13.84
CA ILE A 164 -6.64 -8.16 12.59
C ILE A 164 -5.98 -9.19 11.66
N ALA A 165 -5.19 -10.14 12.19
CA ALA A 165 -4.58 -11.19 11.37
C ALA A 165 -5.66 -12.07 10.70
N LEU A 166 -6.68 -12.50 11.45
CA LEU A 166 -7.79 -13.28 10.89
C LEU A 166 -8.61 -12.47 9.87
N PHE A 167 -8.80 -11.17 10.13
CA PHE A 167 -9.52 -10.29 9.22
C PHE A 167 -8.76 -10.12 7.88
N ILE A 168 -7.44 -9.88 7.92
CA ILE A 168 -6.59 -9.73 6.72
C ILE A 168 -6.55 -11.02 5.91
N ALA A 169 -6.24 -12.15 6.56
CA ALA A 169 -6.15 -13.43 5.89
C ALA A 169 -7.53 -13.89 5.36
N GLY A 170 -8.58 -13.70 6.18
CA GLY A 170 -9.94 -14.08 5.82
C GLY A 170 -10.50 -13.30 4.65
N ASP A 171 -10.29 -11.97 4.58
CA ASP A 171 -10.69 -11.15 3.42
C ASP A 171 -10.01 -11.63 2.13
N ALA A 172 -8.72 -11.91 2.20
CA ALA A 172 -7.96 -12.36 1.03
C ALA A 172 -8.37 -13.76 0.53
N VAL A 173 -8.58 -14.70 1.45
CA VAL A 173 -9.06 -16.05 1.12
C VAL A 173 -10.48 -16.00 0.57
N LEU A 174 -11.36 -15.19 1.17
CA LEU A 174 -12.72 -14.98 0.70
C LEU A 174 -12.73 -14.42 -0.73
N ARG A 175 -11.85 -13.47 -1.04
CA ARG A 175 -11.70 -12.89 -2.38
C ARG A 175 -11.24 -13.93 -3.39
N LEU A 176 -10.22 -14.71 -3.05
CA LEU A 176 -9.75 -15.81 -3.88
C LEU A 176 -10.88 -16.82 -4.14
N ALA A 177 -11.63 -17.20 -3.11
CA ALA A 177 -12.75 -18.13 -3.23
C ALA A 177 -13.89 -17.57 -4.11
N CYS A 178 -14.26 -16.30 -3.95
CA CYS A 178 -15.30 -15.65 -4.76
C CYS A 178 -14.89 -15.58 -6.25
N ILE A 179 -13.66 -15.16 -6.54
CA ILE A 179 -13.15 -15.09 -7.91
C ILE A 179 -13.04 -16.49 -8.50
N GLY A 180 -12.49 -17.46 -7.75
CA GLY A 180 -12.39 -18.84 -8.18
C GLY A 180 -13.74 -19.47 -8.48
N ALA A 181 -14.74 -19.26 -7.61
CA ALA A 181 -16.11 -19.76 -7.83
C ALA A 181 -16.76 -19.16 -9.09
N VAL A 182 -16.55 -17.86 -9.35
CA VAL A 182 -17.08 -17.22 -10.57
C VAL A 182 -16.40 -17.77 -11.82
N LEU A 183 -15.08 -17.97 -11.80
CA LEU A 183 -14.34 -18.51 -12.94
C LEU A 183 -14.77 -19.93 -13.33
N LEU A 184 -15.32 -20.73 -12.40
CA LEU A 184 -15.88 -22.04 -12.69
C LEU A 184 -17.20 -21.99 -13.47
N VAL A 185 -17.88 -20.82 -13.44
CA VAL A 185 -19.23 -20.64 -14.04
C VAL A 185 -19.19 -19.73 -15.25
N THR A 186 -18.39 -18.65 -15.23
CA THR A 186 -18.36 -17.65 -16.30
C THR A 186 -17.01 -16.96 -16.42
N GLN A 187 -16.73 -16.48 -17.63
CA GLN A 187 -15.57 -15.65 -17.95
C GLN A 187 -15.95 -14.16 -18.11
N ASP A 188 -17.19 -13.78 -17.75
CA ASP A 188 -17.62 -12.39 -17.83
C ASP A 188 -16.82 -11.50 -16.86
N VAL A 189 -16.11 -10.54 -17.43
CA VAL A 189 -15.18 -9.67 -16.68
C VAL A 189 -15.89 -8.75 -15.67
N VAL A 190 -17.17 -8.42 -15.91
CA VAL A 190 -17.95 -7.60 -14.97
C VAL A 190 -18.36 -8.43 -13.75
N THR A 191 -18.76 -9.68 -13.97
CA THR A 191 -19.06 -10.62 -12.88
C THR A 191 -17.81 -10.89 -12.03
N LEU A 192 -16.64 -11.02 -12.66
CA LEU A 192 -15.35 -11.13 -11.96
C LEU A 192 -15.01 -9.86 -11.16
N ALA A 193 -15.34 -8.68 -11.70
CA ALA A 193 -15.16 -7.42 -10.97
C ALA A 193 -16.03 -7.37 -9.69
N TRP A 194 -17.28 -7.83 -9.75
CA TRP A 194 -18.13 -8.00 -8.57
C TRP A 194 -17.55 -9.02 -7.58
N ALA A 195 -17.05 -10.16 -8.07
CA ALA A 195 -16.41 -11.18 -7.23
C ALA A 195 -15.16 -10.65 -6.51
N ALA A 196 -14.43 -9.72 -7.13
CA ALA A 196 -13.28 -9.06 -6.52
C ALA A 196 -13.67 -7.97 -5.51
N ALA A 197 -14.77 -7.25 -5.73
CA ALA A 197 -15.23 -6.12 -4.92
C ALA A 197 -16.04 -6.54 -3.68
N LEU A 198 -16.97 -7.49 -3.84
CA LEU A 198 -17.88 -7.97 -2.80
C LEU A 198 -17.19 -8.44 -1.51
N PRO A 199 -16.03 -9.11 -1.55
CA PRO A 199 -15.34 -9.57 -0.34
C PRO A 199 -15.07 -8.47 0.68
N PHE A 200 -14.85 -7.21 0.29
CA PHE A 200 -14.70 -6.12 1.26
C PHE A 200 -15.96 -5.91 2.11
N ALA A 201 -17.14 -5.97 1.50
CA ALA A 201 -18.40 -5.86 2.23
C ALA A 201 -18.72 -7.14 3.01
N LEU A 202 -18.49 -8.31 2.39
CA LEU A 202 -18.75 -9.61 3.01
C LEU A 202 -17.86 -9.88 4.22
N SER A 203 -16.58 -9.50 4.15
CA SER A 203 -15.64 -9.66 5.26
C SER A 203 -16.06 -8.83 6.48
N ILE A 204 -16.62 -7.62 6.29
CA ILE A 204 -17.18 -6.83 7.39
C ILE A 204 -18.30 -7.61 8.09
N VAL A 205 -19.23 -8.17 7.33
CA VAL A 205 -20.38 -8.92 7.89
C VAL A 205 -19.90 -10.21 8.56
N LEU A 206 -19.08 -11.00 7.86
CA LEU A 206 -18.62 -12.31 8.32
C LEU A 206 -17.76 -12.22 9.59
N PHE A 207 -16.85 -11.25 9.66
CA PHE A 207 -15.95 -11.07 10.80
C PHE A 207 -16.51 -10.10 11.85
N TRP A 208 -17.71 -9.53 11.66
CA TRP A 208 -18.32 -8.61 12.60
C TRP A 208 -18.41 -9.14 14.05
N PRO A 209 -18.80 -10.41 14.30
CA PRO A 209 -18.84 -10.94 15.67
C PRO A 209 -17.47 -10.89 16.38
N LEU A 210 -16.40 -11.14 15.62
CA LEU A 210 -15.02 -11.10 16.12
C LEU A 210 -14.59 -9.64 16.41
N VAL A 211 -14.81 -8.73 15.47
CA VAL A 211 -14.48 -7.31 15.59
C VAL A 211 -15.27 -6.66 16.71
N ARG A 212 -16.60 -6.91 16.78
CA ARG A 212 -17.50 -6.34 17.80
C ARG A 212 -17.00 -6.61 19.20
N ARG A 213 -16.62 -7.85 19.52
CA ARG A 213 -16.15 -8.25 20.86
C ARG A 213 -14.86 -7.53 21.26
N GLY A 214 -14.01 -7.19 20.29
CA GLY A 214 -12.69 -6.59 20.53
C GLY A 214 -12.65 -5.07 20.50
N VAL A 215 -13.63 -4.43 19.83
CA VAL A 215 -13.55 -3.00 19.47
C VAL A 215 -14.69 -2.19 20.06
N VAL A 216 -15.95 -2.68 19.99
CA VAL A 216 -17.12 -1.87 20.39
C VAL A 216 -17.12 -1.55 21.88
N GLY A 217 -17.11 -0.24 22.20
CA GLY A 217 -17.11 0.26 23.58
C GLY A 217 -15.75 0.18 24.29
N ARG A 218 -14.65 -0.14 23.55
CA ARG A 218 -13.30 -0.31 24.12
C ARG A 218 -12.28 0.69 23.64
N PHE A 219 -12.71 1.73 22.94
CA PHE A 219 -11.83 2.76 22.40
C PHE A 219 -12.40 4.16 22.60
N ASP A 220 -11.52 5.12 22.69
CA ASP A 220 -11.77 6.54 22.48
C ASP A 220 -10.88 7.08 21.37
N ILE A 221 -11.27 8.23 20.80
CA ILE A 221 -10.50 8.93 19.78
C ILE A 221 -10.21 10.35 20.27
N ASP A 222 -8.92 10.69 20.28
CA ASP A 222 -8.39 11.94 20.80
C ASP A 222 -8.54 13.14 19.83
N VAL A 223 -9.15 12.93 18.67
CA VAL A 223 -9.29 13.96 17.62
C VAL A 223 -10.73 14.13 17.16
N THR A 224 -11.07 15.31 16.71
CA THR A 224 -12.37 15.60 16.09
C THR A 224 -12.45 15.07 14.67
N ASN A 225 -13.67 14.90 14.12
CA ASN A 225 -13.87 14.49 12.72
C ASN A 225 -13.16 15.42 11.73
N ARG A 226 -13.12 16.73 11.99
CA ARG A 226 -12.44 17.70 11.15
C ARG A 226 -10.92 17.52 11.16
N GLN A 227 -10.35 17.28 12.33
CA GLN A 227 -8.91 16.99 12.46
C GLN A 227 -8.53 15.67 11.81
N LEU A 228 -9.35 14.62 12.00
CA LEU A 228 -9.16 13.32 11.37
C LEU A 228 -9.16 13.44 9.85
N GLY A 229 -10.15 14.12 9.27
CA GLY A 229 -10.24 14.39 7.83
C GLY A 229 -9.07 15.21 7.31
N TRP A 230 -8.66 16.25 8.04
CA TRP A 230 -7.51 17.09 7.68
C TRP A 230 -6.19 16.30 7.68
N ASN A 231 -5.96 15.49 8.69
CA ASN A 231 -4.75 14.68 8.79
C ASN A 231 -4.67 13.65 7.64
N ILE A 232 -5.80 13.01 7.30
CA ILE A 232 -5.88 12.10 6.17
C ILE A 232 -5.60 12.83 4.86
N SER A 233 -6.21 14.00 4.63
CA SER A 233 -6.04 14.75 3.37
C SER A 233 -4.57 15.14 3.11
N ARG A 234 -3.80 15.43 4.14
CA ARG A 234 -2.37 15.76 4.01
C ARG A 234 -1.51 14.59 3.54
N THR A 235 -1.93 13.36 3.84
CA THR A 235 -1.20 12.15 3.43
C THR A 235 -1.68 11.62 2.09
N LEU A 236 -2.87 12.04 1.61
CA LEU A 236 -3.48 11.52 0.38
C LEU A 236 -2.60 11.67 -0.85
N VAL A 237 -1.93 12.83 -1.04
CA VAL A 237 -1.10 13.09 -2.22
C VAL A 237 0.09 12.14 -2.28
N ALA A 238 0.78 11.93 -1.16
CA ALA A 238 1.89 10.98 -1.08
C ALA A 238 1.40 9.53 -1.26
N SER A 239 0.28 9.18 -0.61
CA SER A 239 -0.33 7.85 -0.72
C SER A 239 -0.83 7.56 -2.14
N LEU A 240 -1.41 8.55 -2.83
CA LEU A 240 -1.83 8.43 -4.23
C LEU A 240 -0.61 8.20 -5.13
N SER A 241 0.44 9.00 -4.99
CA SER A 241 1.66 8.89 -5.78
C SER A 241 2.36 7.53 -5.59
N MET A 242 2.47 7.09 -4.34
CA MET A 242 2.95 5.76 -4.00
C MET A 242 2.03 4.67 -4.58
N GLY A 243 0.71 4.83 -4.43
CA GLY A 243 -0.29 3.91 -4.95
C GLY A 243 -0.23 3.77 -6.47
N VAL A 244 -0.06 4.87 -7.21
CA VAL A 244 0.11 4.86 -8.68
C VAL A 244 1.32 4.03 -9.06
N LEU A 245 2.47 4.24 -8.42
CA LEU A 245 3.68 3.49 -8.72
C LEU A 245 3.60 2.02 -8.29
N MET A 246 2.90 1.70 -7.20
CA MET A 246 2.82 0.34 -6.64
C MET A 246 1.76 -0.53 -7.32
N SER A 247 0.54 -0.02 -7.41
CA SER A 247 -0.64 -0.79 -7.82
C SER A 247 -1.39 -0.17 -9.01
N GLY A 248 -1.26 1.14 -9.21
CA GLY A 248 -2.01 1.90 -10.21
C GLY A 248 -1.36 1.97 -11.58
N PHE A 249 -0.11 1.53 -11.72
CA PHE A 249 0.62 1.69 -12.99
C PHE A 249 -0.03 0.95 -14.19
N PRO A 250 -0.68 -0.22 -14.03
CA PRO A 250 -1.50 -0.82 -15.08
C PRO A 250 -2.58 0.10 -15.65
N LEU A 251 -3.19 0.97 -14.82
CA LEU A 251 -4.15 1.97 -15.31
C LEU A 251 -3.48 3.00 -16.21
N VAL A 252 -2.26 3.42 -15.85
CA VAL A 252 -1.48 4.38 -16.67
C VAL A 252 -1.11 3.74 -18.00
N ILE A 253 -0.68 2.46 -18.00
CA ILE A 253 -0.39 1.70 -19.22
C ILE A 253 -1.66 1.62 -20.08
N GLY A 254 -2.81 1.24 -19.50
CA GLY A 254 -4.08 1.16 -20.23
C GLY A 254 -4.51 2.50 -20.83
N ALA A 255 -4.46 3.58 -20.04
CA ALA A 255 -4.85 4.92 -20.46
C ALA A 255 -3.97 5.48 -21.59
N THR A 256 -2.68 5.14 -21.62
CA THR A 256 -1.72 5.63 -22.62
C THR A 256 -1.51 4.67 -23.79
N SER A 257 -2.22 3.54 -23.80
CA SER A 257 -2.15 2.52 -24.85
C SER A 257 -3.51 2.34 -25.57
N THR A 258 -4.38 3.32 -25.49
CA THR A 258 -5.66 3.34 -26.22
C THR A 258 -5.42 3.22 -27.73
N GLY A 259 -6.16 2.31 -28.39
CA GLY A 259 -5.97 2.03 -29.81
C GLY A 259 -4.93 0.95 -30.14
N LEU A 260 -4.16 0.48 -29.16
CA LEU A 260 -3.31 -0.69 -29.35
C LEU A 260 -4.10 -2.00 -29.13
N PRO A 261 -3.67 -3.13 -29.75
CA PRO A 261 -4.26 -4.43 -29.48
C PRO A 261 -4.19 -4.78 -27.98
N ALA A 262 -5.28 -5.36 -27.45
CA ALA A 262 -5.38 -5.70 -26.02
C ALA A 262 -4.32 -6.73 -25.57
N GLY A 263 -3.97 -7.71 -26.45
CA GLY A 263 -3.04 -8.78 -26.13
C GLY A 263 -1.67 -8.28 -25.64
N PRO A 264 -0.90 -7.54 -26.41
CA PRO A 264 0.41 -7.02 -25.98
C PRO A 264 0.35 -6.14 -24.73
N VAL A 265 -0.68 -5.29 -24.59
CA VAL A 265 -0.90 -4.45 -23.42
C VAL A 265 -1.16 -5.30 -22.18
N SER A 266 -1.96 -6.35 -22.31
CA SER A 266 -2.24 -7.28 -21.20
C SER A 266 -1.02 -8.08 -20.77
N VAL A 267 -0.18 -8.50 -21.73
CA VAL A 267 1.06 -9.24 -21.45
C VAL A 267 1.95 -8.40 -20.54
N ILE A 268 2.24 -7.15 -20.91
CA ILE A 268 3.11 -6.29 -20.08
C ILE A 268 2.50 -6.01 -18.70
N ILE A 269 1.18 -5.82 -18.58
CA ILE A 269 0.49 -5.60 -17.29
C ILE A 269 0.59 -6.83 -16.39
N VAL A 270 0.32 -8.03 -16.92
CA VAL A 270 0.39 -9.29 -16.15
C VAL A 270 1.81 -9.55 -15.68
N LEU A 271 2.77 -9.45 -16.58
CA LEU A 271 4.18 -9.68 -16.26
C LEU A 271 4.70 -8.64 -15.26
N LEU A 272 4.34 -7.37 -15.43
CA LEU A 272 4.67 -6.33 -14.46
C LEU A 272 4.16 -6.68 -13.05
N THR A 273 2.92 -7.13 -12.96
CA THR A 273 2.30 -7.46 -11.66
C THR A 273 2.95 -8.69 -11.02
N LEU A 274 3.23 -9.73 -11.81
CA LEU A 274 3.84 -10.97 -11.32
C LEU A 274 5.32 -10.81 -10.96
N VAL A 275 6.10 -10.27 -11.89
CA VAL A 275 7.57 -10.26 -11.80
C VAL A 275 8.07 -9.23 -10.81
N ARG A 276 7.31 -8.14 -10.60
CA ARG A 276 7.67 -7.04 -9.70
C ARG A 276 7.44 -7.36 -8.21
N ALA A 277 6.44 -8.17 -7.90
CA ALA A 277 6.04 -8.44 -6.52
C ALA A 277 7.17 -9.00 -5.64
N PRO A 278 8.01 -9.95 -6.08
CA PRO A 278 9.12 -10.47 -5.29
C PRO A 278 10.17 -9.43 -4.88
N VAL A 279 10.31 -8.34 -5.63
CA VAL A 279 11.24 -7.24 -5.30
C VAL A 279 10.57 -6.22 -4.37
N VAL A 280 9.34 -5.83 -4.67
CA VAL A 280 8.66 -4.72 -4.01
C VAL A 280 8.11 -5.10 -2.63
N ILE A 281 7.52 -6.30 -2.48
CA ILE A 281 6.89 -6.73 -1.21
C ILE A 281 7.90 -6.77 -0.04
N PRO A 282 9.11 -7.37 -0.18
CA PRO A 282 10.10 -7.33 0.89
C PRO A 282 10.51 -5.90 1.26
N MET A 283 10.65 -5.00 0.29
CA MET A 283 11.03 -3.60 0.55
C MET A 283 9.97 -2.85 1.34
N LEU A 284 8.69 -3.06 1.06
CA LEU A 284 7.59 -2.49 1.83
C LEU A 284 7.58 -3.01 3.28
N SER A 285 7.85 -4.29 3.47
CA SER A 285 7.91 -4.92 4.80
C SER A 285 9.06 -4.37 5.65
N LEU A 286 10.16 -3.98 5.02
CA LEU A 286 11.34 -3.44 5.69
C LEU A 286 11.23 -1.95 6.04
N GLN A 287 10.25 -1.21 5.52
CA GLN A 287 10.16 0.26 5.71
C GLN A 287 10.19 0.68 7.18
N SER A 288 9.42 0.02 8.04
CA SER A 288 9.36 0.36 9.47
C SER A 288 10.71 0.10 10.17
N PHE A 289 11.37 -1.01 9.83
CA PHE A 289 12.71 -1.31 10.33
C PHE A 289 13.72 -0.25 9.87
N LEU A 290 13.68 0.13 8.59
CA LEU A 290 14.58 1.14 8.02
C LEU A 290 14.41 2.51 8.68
N ILE A 291 13.18 2.92 9.02
CA ILE A 291 12.93 4.18 9.75
C ILE A 291 13.64 4.16 11.10
N VAL A 292 13.49 3.07 11.87
CA VAL A 292 14.13 2.94 13.19
C VAL A 292 15.66 2.91 13.06
N HIS A 293 16.17 2.12 12.12
CA HIS A 293 17.60 1.99 11.85
C HIS A 293 18.23 3.35 11.46
N PHE A 294 17.64 4.07 10.52
CA PHE A 294 18.16 5.37 10.06
C PHE A 294 18.00 6.47 11.11
N ARG A 295 17.02 6.38 12.01
CA ARG A 295 16.85 7.34 13.11
C ARG A 295 18.06 7.36 14.07
N ALA A 296 18.69 6.19 14.28
CA ALA A 296 19.86 6.06 15.13
C ALA A 296 21.16 6.59 14.48
N LEU A 297 21.20 6.79 13.14
CA LEU A 297 22.40 7.18 12.39
C LEU A 297 22.36 8.67 12.01
N ARG A 298 23.53 9.33 11.92
CA ARG A 298 23.66 10.74 11.50
C ARG A 298 24.87 10.94 10.58
N GLY A 299 24.85 12.01 9.78
CA GLY A 299 25.98 12.44 8.94
C GLY A 299 26.52 11.32 8.05
N ALA A 300 27.83 11.10 8.07
CA ALA A 300 28.51 10.10 7.24
C ALA A 300 28.02 8.67 7.49
N ALA A 301 27.67 8.31 8.74
CA ALA A 301 27.19 6.98 9.07
C ALA A 301 25.83 6.70 8.41
N LEU A 302 24.93 7.68 8.35
CA LEU A 302 23.67 7.57 7.62
C LEU A 302 23.91 7.38 6.11
N GLY A 303 24.77 8.22 5.52
CA GLY A 303 25.12 8.12 4.11
C GLY A 303 25.74 6.74 3.77
N ALA A 304 26.67 6.26 4.57
CA ALA A 304 27.27 4.94 4.38
C ALA A 304 26.25 3.81 4.49
N SER A 305 25.29 3.91 5.42
CA SER A 305 24.22 2.91 5.57
C SER A 305 23.27 2.92 4.38
N ILE A 306 22.84 4.10 3.90
CA ILE A 306 22.00 4.21 2.70
C ILE A 306 22.71 3.63 1.49
N LEU A 307 24.01 3.95 1.31
CA LEU A 307 24.81 3.42 0.21
C LEU A 307 24.95 1.90 0.27
N ARG A 308 25.24 1.34 1.44
CA ARG A 308 25.36 -0.12 1.64
C ARG A 308 24.06 -0.85 1.33
N ILE A 309 22.93 -0.37 1.88
CA ILE A 309 21.62 -0.97 1.63
C ILE A 309 21.23 -0.79 0.17
N GLY A 310 21.47 0.39 -0.41
CA GLY A 310 21.25 0.67 -1.83
C GLY A 310 22.08 -0.25 -2.73
N ALA A 311 23.35 -0.47 -2.42
CA ALA A 311 24.22 -1.40 -3.15
C ALA A 311 23.72 -2.85 -3.08
N LEU A 312 23.22 -3.29 -1.90
CA LEU A 312 22.60 -4.61 -1.76
C LEU A 312 21.31 -4.73 -2.61
N VAL A 313 20.48 -3.68 -2.65
CA VAL A 313 19.28 -3.65 -3.48
C VAL A 313 19.65 -3.73 -4.96
N VAL A 314 20.59 -2.89 -5.41
CA VAL A 314 21.06 -2.89 -6.81
C VAL A 314 21.69 -4.22 -7.19
N GLY A 315 22.60 -4.75 -6.37
CA GLY A 315 23.26 -6.05 -6.61
C GLY A 315 22.26 -7.20 -6.65
N GLY A 316 21.36 -7.27 -5.65
CA GLY A 316 20.30 -8.28 -5.61
C GLY A 316 19.35 -8.19 -6.81
N THR A 317 18.95 -6.97 -7.19
CA THR A 317 18.08 -6.75 -8.36
C THR A 317 18.80 -7.09 -9.67
N ALA A 318 20.10 -6.79 -9.79
CA ALA A 318 20.90 -7.17 -10.96
C ALA A 318 20.97 -8.70 -11.12
N VAL A 319 21.23 -9.44 -10.04
CA VAL A 319 21.20 -10.91 -10.05
C VAL A 319 19.81 -11.44 -10.44
N LEU A 320 18.75 -10.90 -9.85
CA LEU A 320 17.37 -11.28 -10.21
C LEU A 320 17.03 -10.93 -11.66
N SER A 321 17.55 -9.82 -12.21
CA SER A 321 17.36 -9.45 -13.63
C SER A 321 18.05 -10.45 -14.57
N VAL A 322 19.26 -10.89 -14.24
CA VAL A 322 19.96 -11.93 -15.01
C VAL A 322 19.20 -13.26 -14.94
N LEU A 323 18.72 -13.64 -13.77
CA LEU A 323 17.88 -14.83 -13.61
C LEU A 323 16.56 -14.71 -14.39
N ALA A 324 15.92 -13.54 -14.38
CA ALA A 324 14.72 -13.27 -15.16
C ALA A 324 14.97 -13.31 -16.67
N TRP A 325 16.13 -12.85 -17.14
CA TRP A 325 16.55 -12.97 -18.53
C TRP A 325 16.67 -14.44 -18.95
N TRP A 326 17.31 -15.23 -18.13
CA TRP A 326 17.65 -16.63 -18.48
C TRP A 326 16.50 -17.60 -18.23
N LEU A 327 15.87 -17.54 -17.06
CA LEU A 327 14.82 -18.48 -16.64
C LEU A 327 13.41 -17.95 -16.91
N GLY A 328 13.25 -16.63 -17.03
CA GLY A 328 11.94 -15.98 -17.09
C GLY A 328 11.05 -16.49 -18.21
N PRO A 329 11.51 -16.56 -19.48
CA PRO A 329 10.68 -17.07 -20.58
C PRO A 329 10.21 -18.51 -20.35
N TRP A 330 11.07 -19.36 -19.79
CA TRP A 330 10.74 -20.74 -19.46
C TRP A 330 9.69 -20.81 -18.34
N VAL A 331 9.84 -20.02 -17.28
CA VAL A 331 8.85 -19.96 -16.18
C VAL A 331 7.51 -19.47 -16.69
N VAL A 332 7.49 -18.40 -17.50
CA VAL A 332 6.26 -17.85 -18.09
C VAL A 332 5.59 -18.86 -19.00
N SER A 333 6.35 -19.59 -19.82
CA SER A 333 5.80 -20.64 -20.71
C SER A 333 5.11 -21.79 -19.98
N ILE A 334 5.50 -22.09 -18.74
CA ILE A 334 4.86 -23.09 -17.88
C ILE A 334 3.62 -22.52 -17.18
N ILE A 335 3.74 -21.34 -16.57
CA ILE A 335 2.69 -20.77 -15.70
C ILE A 335 1.59 -20.11 -16.55
N LEU A 336 1.98 -19.38 -17.60
CA LEU A 336 1.10 -18.60 -18.46
C LEU A 336 1.49 -18.76 -19.94
N PRO A 337 1.25 -19.91 -20.58
CA PRO A 337 1.73 -20.22 -21.94
C PRO A 337 1.29 -19.20 -23.00
N ALA A 338 0.14 -18.56 -22.81
CA ALA A 338 -0.41 -17.54 -23.73
C ALA A 338 0.23 -16.15 -23.56
N TYR A 339 1.10 -15.93 -22.55
CA TYR A 339 1.70 -14.62 -22.20
C TYR A 339 3.20 -14.59 -22.50
N GLN A 340 3.62 -15.22 -23.57
CA GLN A 340 5.03 -15.24 -23.94
C GLN A 340 5.52 -13.82 -24.29
N THR A 341 6.75 -13.53 -23.89
CA THR A 341 7.43 -12.26 -24.13
C THR A 341 8.94 -12.49 -24.23
N ASP A 342 9.64 -11.49 -24.72
CA ASP A 342 11.08 -11.52 -24.82
C ASP A 342 11.77 -11.48 -23.44
N ALA A 343 12.91 -12.15 -23.33
CA ALA A 343 13.71 -12.20 -22.12
C ALA A 343 14.11 -10.80 -21.59
N TRP A 344 14.38 -9.85 -22.50
CA TRP A 344 14.76 -8.49 -22.13
C TRP A 344 13.63 -7.72 -21.42
N VAL A 345 12.36 -8.00 -21.75
CA VAL A 345 11.20 -7.39 -21.10
C VAL A 345 11.12 -7.84 -19.62
N LEU A 346 11.27 -9.15 -19.39
CA LEU A 346 11.26 -9.71 -18.03
C LEU A 346 12.41 -9.17 -17.18
N ALA A 347 13.61 -9.18 -17.72
CA ALA A 347 14.78 -8.60 -17.06
C ALA A 347 14.61 -7.11 -16.79
N GLY A 348 14.06 -6.37 -17.75
CA GLY A 348 13.78 -4.94 -17.64
C GLY A 348 12.72 -4.62 -16.56
N ILE A 349 11.68 -5.44 -16.42
CA ILE A 349 10.69 -5.31 -15.34
C ILE A 349 11.35 -5.48 -13.96
N VAL A 350 12.22 -6.50 -13.80
CA VAL A 350 12.97 -6.70 -12.56
C VAL A 350 13.91 -5.54 -12.30
N ALA A 351 14.70 -5.12 -13.29
CA ALA A 351 15.64 -4.01 -13.17
C ALA A 351 14.94 -2.71 -12.77
N SER A 352 13.83 -2.38 -13.45
CA SER A 352 13.02 -1.19 -13.13
C SER A 352 12.43 -1.25 -11.71
N SER A 353 12.10 -2.44 -11.21
CA SER A 353 11.64 -2.65 -9.83
C SER A 353 12.71 -2.35 -8.80
N GLY A 354 14.00 -2.50 -9.14
CA GLY A 354 15.13 -2.12 -8.30
C GLY A 354 15.19 -0.61 -8.04
N PHE A 355 14.87 0.23 -9.01
CA PHE A 355 14.80 1.68 -8.80
C PHE A 355 13.67 2.08 -7.87
N LEU A 356 12.53 1.39 -7.96
CA LEU A 356 11.45 1.58 -6.99
C LEU A 356 11.86 1.11 -5.59
N ALA A 357 12.58 0.01 -5.49
CA ALA A 357 13.12 -0.49 -4.22
C ALA A 357 14.10 0.52 -3.59
N LEU A 358 14.95 1.19 -4.39
CA LEU A 358 15.79 2.30 -3.91
C LEU A 358 14.96 3.47 -3.36
N LEU A 359 13.86 3.83 -4.03
CA LEU A 359 12.93 4.85 -3.53
C LEU A 359 12.30 4.41 -2.20
N CYS A 360 11.98 3.12 -2.05
CA CYS A 360 11.50 2.53 -0.79
C CYS A 360 12.55 2.55 0.33
N VAL A 361 13.85 2.57 0.03
CA VAL A 361 14.95 2.71 1.01
C VAL A 361 15.15 4.17 1.40
N SER A 362 15.15 5.09 0.44
CA SER A 362 15.39 6.52 0.71
C SER A 362 14.24 7.19 1.44
N GLY A 363 13.00 6.78 1.20
CA GLY A 363 11.82 7.31 1.89
C GLY A 363 11.92 7.22 3.42
N PRO A 364 12.16 6.02 4.01
CA PRO A 364 12.44 5.85 5.43
C PRO A 364 13.58 6.72 5.97
N ALA A 365 14.64 6.94 5.19
CA ALA A 365 15.76 7.79 5.62
C ALA A 365 15.33 9.27 5.78
N VAL A 366 14.51 9.77 4.85
CA VAL A 366 13.91 11.12 4.92
C VAL A 366 12.92 11.24 6.08
N LEU A 367 12.04 10.23 6.28
CA LEU A 367 11.09 10.19 7.39
C LEU A 367 11.79 10.11 8.75
N ALA A 368 12.92 9.42 8.85
CA ALA A 368 13.72 9.36 10.07
C ALA A 368 14.25 10.74 10.51
N ARG A 369 14.27 11.73 9.61
CA ARG A 369 14.59 13.14 9.85
C ARG A 369 13.35 14.04 10.03
N SER A 370 12.16 13.46 10.12
CA SER A 370 10.89 14.19 10.19
C SER A 370 10.63 15.11 8.99
N ALA A 371 11.30 14.89 7.86
CA ALA A 371 11.20 15.69 6.65
C ALA A 371 10.02 15.23 5.77
N HIS A 372 8.78 15.35 6.29
CA HIS A 372 7.57 14.85 5.62
C HIS A 372 7.34 15.46 4.24
N ALA A 373 7.65 16.75 4.07
CA ALA A 373 7.50 17.42 2.77
C ALA A 373 8.45 16.82 1.71
N ALA A 374 9.70 16.56 2.08
CA ALA A 374 10.69 15.95 1.18
C ALA A 374 10.31 14.50 0.83
N TYR A 375 9.80 13.74 1.81
CA TYR A 375 9.24 12.40 1.56
C TYR A 375 8.13 12.44 0.52
N SER A 376 7.13 13.30 0.71
CA SER A 376 6.02 13.45 -0.23
C SER A 376 6.50 13.92 -1.61
N ALA A 377 7.43 14.89 -1.66
CA ALA A 377 7.98 15.41 -2.91
C ALA A 377 8.67 14.32 -3.74
N GLY A 378 9.47 13.44 -3.11
CA GLY A 378 10.12 12.34 -3.83
C GLY A 378 9.12 11.38 -4.49
N TRP A 379 8.05 10.99 -3.76
CA TRP A 379 7.00 10.12 -4.32
C TRP A 379 6.18 10.82 -5.42
N VAL A 380 5.82 12.09 -5.23
CA VAL A 380 5.06 12.88 -6.22
C VAL A 380 5.86 13.05 -7.51
N VAL A 381 7.12 13.46 -7.39
CA VAL A 381 8.00 13.64 -8.56
C VAL A 381 8.22 12.30 -9.27
N ALA A 382 8.47 11.22 -8.53
CA ALA A 382 8.60 9.88 -9.11
C ALA A 382 7.37 9.49 -9.93
N ALA A 383 6.17 9.64 -9.36
CA ALA A 383 4.92 9.31 -10.03
C ALA A 383 4.67 10.22 -11.25
N ALA A 384 4.87 11.53 -11.10
CA ALA A 384 4.67 12.49 -12.18
C ALA A 384 5.60 12.22 -13.36
N VAL A 385 6.88 11.96 -13.12
CA VAL A 385 7.87 11.62 -14.16
C VAL A 385 7.52 10.29 -14.81
N SER A 386 7.18 9.26 -14.03
CA SER A 386 6.76 7.96 -14.59
C SER A 386 5.53 8.11 -15.49
N VAL A 387 4.50 8.86 -15.06
CA VAL A 387 3.30 9.11 -15.87
C VAL A 387 3.64 9.91 -17.13
N ALA A 388 4.44 10.97 -17.01
CA ALA A 388 4.84 11.80 -18.15
C ALA A 388 5.58 10.99 -19.23
N LEU A 389 6.48 10.09 -18.81
CA LEU A 389 7.24 9.23 -19.73
C LEU A 389 6.36 8.22 -20.48
N MET A 390 5.18 7.90 -19.95
CA MET A 390 4.22 7.04 -20.65
C MET A 390 3.57 7.71 -21.88
N PHE A 391 3.75 9.01 -22.08
CA PHE A 391 3.29 9.73 -23.29
C PHE A 391 4.37 9.86 -24.37
N VAL A 392 5.58 9.34 -24.14
CA VAL A 392 6.64 9.32 -25.16
C VAL A 392 6.23 8.36 -26.29
N PRO A 393 6.43 8.72 -27.58
CA PRO A 393 6.04 7.89 -28.72
C PRO A 393 7.01 6.72 -28.93
N LEU A 394 6.99 5.76 -28.03
CA LEU A 394 7.71 4.49 -28.08
C LEU A 394 6.72 3.33 -27.95
N ASP A 395 7.12 2.14 -28.34
CA ASP A 395 6.36 0.92 -28.12
C ASP A 395 6.07 0.73 -26.61
N VAL A 396 4.99 0.01 -26.30
CA VAL A 396 4.45 -0.10 -24.93
C VAL A 396 5.48 -0.69 -23.95
N GLU A 397 6.28 -1.64 -24.39
CA GLU A 397 7.28 -2.32 -23.55
C GLU A 397 8.43 -1.39 -23.15
N PRO A 398 9.25 -0.84 -24.08
CA PRO A 398 10.35 0.05 -23.72
C PRO A 398 9.86 1.31 -23.00
N ARG A 399 8.73 1.88 -23.42
CA ARG A 399 8.12 3.03 -22.78
C ARG A 399 7.79 2.76 -21.30
N THR A 400 7.18 1.60 -21.02
CA THR A 400 6.83 1.17 -19.65
C THR A 400 8.09 0.98 -18.81
N LEU A 401 9.11 0.30 -19.34
CA LEU A 401 10.36 0.04 -18.61
C LEU A 401 11.11 1.33 -18.28
N ILE A 402 11.20 2.25 -19.24
CA ILE A 402 11.83 3.57 -19.04
C ILE A 402 11.07 4.36 -17.98
N ALA A 403 9.75 4.42 -18.07
CA ALA A 403 8.91 5.13 -17.10
C ALA A 403 9.08 4.60 -15.67
N LEU A 404 9.11 3.27 -15.51
CA LEU A 404 9.27 2.61 -14.22
C LEU A 404 10.71 2.64 -13.67
N ALA A 405 11.71 2.89 -14.52
CA ALA A 405 13.09 3.06 -14.08
C ALA A 405 13.37 4.52 -13.73
N VAL A 406 13.09 5.45 -14.65
CA VAL A 406 13.49 6.86 -14.53
C VAL A 406 12.69 7.59 -13.45
N GLY A 407 11.36 7.37 -13.38
CA GLY A 407 10.54 8.05 -12.37
C GLY A 407 10.99 7.77 -10.94
N PRO A 408 11.06 6.49 -10.48
CA PRO A 408 11.56 6.16 -9.15
C PRO A 408 13.01 6.62 -8.91
N LEU A 409 13.89 6.57 -9.93
CA LEU A 409 15.25 7.06 -9.81
C LEU A 409 15.28 8.57 -9.53
N VAL A 410 14.48 9.37 -10.24
CA VAL A 410 14.37 10.82 -10.00
C VAL A 410 13.83 11.08 -8.59
N GLY A 411 12.80 10.35 -8.15
CA GLY A 411 12.30 10.46 -6.78
C GLY A 411 13.35 10.11 -5.72
N PHE A 412 14.15 9.07 -5.96
CA PHE A 412 15.29 8.72 -5.12
C PHE A 412 16.31 9.87 -5.05
N VAL A 413 16.66 10.49 -6.17
CA VAL A 413 17.57 11.66 -6.22
C VAL A 413 16.99 12.83 -5.42
N VAL A 414 15.69 13.09 -5.51
CA VAL A 414 15.02 14.14 -4.70
C VAL A 414 15.17 13.84 -3.20
N HIS A 415 14.94 12.60 -2.77
CA HIS A 415 15.14 12.21 -1.37
C HIS A 415 16.58 12.42 -0.90
N ILE A 416 17.55 11.90 -1.66
CA ILE A 416 18.99 12.04 -1.30
C ILE A 416 19.42 13.50 -1.30
N GLY A 417 19.01 14.27 -2.31
CA GLY A 417 19.28 15.71 -2.39
C GLY A 417 18.78 16.47 -1.15
N SER A 418 17.58 16.16 -0.69
CA SER A 418 17.00 16.76 0.52
C SER A 418 17.82 16.45 1.77
N LEU A 419 18.31 15.21 1.92
CA LEU A 419 19.16 14.81 3.05
C LEU A 419 20.50 15.52 3.04
N VAL A 420 21.14 15.65 1.86
CA VAL A 420 22.43 16.35 1.70
C VAL A 420 22.29 17.84 1.99
N LEU A 421 21.22 18.47 1.52
CA LEU A 421 20.95 19.89 1.78
C LEU A 421 20.71 20.16 3.27
N ALA A 422 19.95 19.29 3.95
CA ALA A 422 19.71 19.39 5.38
C ALA A 422 21.02 19.23 6.20
N ASP A 423 21.89 18.30 5.83
CA ASP A 423 23.18 18.09 6.50
C ASP A 423 24.12 19.32 6.33
N ARG A 424 24.15 19.93 5.14
CA ARG A 424 24.91 21.15 4.86
C ARG A 424 24.37 22.36 5.63
N ALA A 425 23.06 22.49 5.76
CA ALA A 425 22.45 23.59 6.52
C ALA A 425 22.75 23.48 8.02
N GLY A 426 22.77 22.26 8.58
CA GLY A 426 23.13 22.04 9.98
C GLY A 426 24.62 22.20 10.32
N ARG A 427 25.50 22.26 9.31
CA ARG A 427 26.95 22.49 9.49
C ARG A 427 27.35 23.96 9.38
N ARG A 428 26.44 24.89 9.07
CA ARG A 428 26.77 26.33 9.05
C ARG A 428 26.96 26.80 10.51
N PRO A 429 28.09 27.49 10.85
CA PRO A 429 28.29 28.05 12.18
C PRO A 429 27.15 29.02 12.49
N HIS A 430 26.68 28.99 13.71
CA HIS A 430 25.69 29.96 14.18
C HIS A 430 26.31 31.37 14.15
N PRO A 431 25.63 32.43 13.67
CA PRO A 431 26.19 33.78 13.61
C PRO A 431 26.71 34.31 14.94
N SER A 432 26.27 33.73 16.07
CA SER A 432 26.75 34.08 17.43
C SER A 432 28.20 33.63 17.72
N ASP A 433 28.77 32.65 16.98
CA ASP A 433 30.15 32.20 17.21
C ASP A 433 31.21 33.09 16.54
N GLN A 434 30.79 34.09 15.78
CA GLN A 434 31.70 35.06 15.10
C GLN A 434 31.85 36.38 15.87
N SER A 435 31.16 36.55 17.02
CA SER A 435 31.23 37.80 17.81
C SER A 435 32.20 37.73 18.98
N GLU A 436 32.90 36.60 19.22
CA GLU A 436 33.88 36.39 20.29
C GLU A 436 35.33 36.15 19.77
N ALA A 437 35.65 36.46 18.50
CA ALA A 437 37.00 36.41 17.98
C ALA A 437 37.61 37.79 17.70
#